data_2986d9d35ec0994cdf1ae1b810ddb754
#
_entry.id   2986d9d35ec0994cdf1ae1b810ddb754
#
_cell.length_a   1.000
_cell.length_b   1.000
_cell.length_c   1.000
_cell.angle_alpha   90.00
_cell.angle_beta   90.00
_cell.angle_gamma   90.00
#
_symmetry.space_group_name_H-M   'P 1'
#
loop_
_entity.id
_entity.type
_entity.pdbx_description
1 polymer ?
#
loop_
_entity_poly.entity_id
_entity_poly.type
_entity_poly.pdbx_seq_one_letter_code
_entity_poly.pdbx_strand_id
1 'polypeptide(L)'
;MKLSKKLTAMAMVAVMALGVTACGGSEPAADDAGKTYIIATDTTFAPFEFQNEAGEYVGIDIELLEAIAADQGFDYELQALGFSAAVQALEAGQADGVIAGMSITEERQQKFDFSEAYFDSGVVMGIAADNEEIK
;
A
#
# COMPACT_ATOMS: atom_id res chain seq x y z
N MET A 1 -58.83 -26.03 35.15
CA MET A 1 -59.08 -27.49 35.05
C MET A 1 -57.97 -28.05 34.14
N LYS A 2 -57.08 -28.88 34.75
CA LYS A 2 -56.23 -29.95 34.18
C LYS A 2 -55.26 -29.57 33.09
N LEU A 3 -53.92 -29.43 33.34
CA LEU A 3 -52.90 -30.44 33.69
C LEU A 3 -52.67 -31.51 32.61
N SER A 4 -51.53 -31.48 31.92
CA SER A 4 -50.55 -32.56 31.78
C SER A 4 -49.44 -32.09 30.81
N LYS A 5 -48.22 -31.89 31.21
CA LYS A 5 -47.14 -32.85 31.43
C LYS A 5 -46.96 -33.82 30.29
N LYS A 6 -45.88 -33.70 29.52
CA LYS A 6 -44.92 -34.78 29.26
C LYS A 6 -43.62 -34.21 28.70
N LEU A 7 -42.60 -34.38 29.52
CA LEU A 7 -41.20 -34.57 29.20
C LEU A 7 -40.98 -35.56 28.07
N THR A 8 -40.04 -35.33 27.22
CA THR A 8 -39.09 -36.38 26.80
C THR A 8 -37.76 -35.74 26.46
N ALA A 9 -36.76 -36.28 27.12
CA ALA A 9 -35.37 -35.95 27.10
C ALA A 9 -34.62 -36.70 25.98
N MET A 10 -33.33 -36.30 25.81
CA MET A 10 -32.20 -37.06 25.25
C MET A 10 -32.03 -37.05 23.73
N ALA A 11 -30.95 -36.52 23.21
CA ALA A 11 -29.63 -37.16 23.21
C ALA A 11 -28.51 -36.21 22.85
N MET A 12 -27.46 -36.18 23.68
CA MET A 12 -26.12 -35.75 23.40
C MET A 12 -25.50 -36.60 22.28
N VAL A 13 -24.87 -35.95 21.32
CA VAL A 13 -23.71 -36.57 20.62
C VAL A 13 -22.62 -35.51 20.53
N ALA A 14 -21.65 -35.65 21.42
CA ALA A 14 -20.37 -35.02 21.30
C ALA A 14 -19.55 -35.78 20.25
N VAL A 15 -19.11 -35.09 19.22
CA VAL A 15 -18.01 -35.56 18.39
C VAL A 15 -16.90 -34.53 18.48
N MET A 16 -15.95 -34.81 19.36
CA MET A 16 -14.60 -34.22 19.29
C MET A 16 -13.86 -34.84 18.10
N ALA A 17 -13.51 -34.04 17.14
CA ALA A 17 -12.44 -34.37 16.19
C ALA A 17 -11.33 -33.34 16.36
N LEU A 18 -10.32 -33.74 17.10
CA LEU A 18 -9.00 -33.10 17.09
C LEU A 18 -8.37 -33.30 15.71
N GLY A 19 -8.18 -32.20 15.00
CA GLY A 19 -7.37 -32.14 13.80
C GLY A 19 -6.42 -30.97 13.92
N VAL A 20 -5.29 -31.19 14.62
CA VAL A 20 -4.14 -30.30 14.57
C VAL A 20 -3.44 -30.54 13.24
N THR A 21 -3.51 -29.57 12.32
CA THR A 21 -2.49 -29.43 11.27
C THR A 21 -1.97 -28.00 11.30
N ALA A 22 -0.86 -27.87 12.00
CA ALA A 22 0.02 -26.72 11.83
C ALA A 22 0.66 -26.83 10.44
N CYS A 23 0.29 -25.93 9.53
CA CYS A 23 1.11 -25.56 8.40
C CYS A 23 1.07 -24.05 8.35
N GLY A 24 2.21 -23.43 8.66
CA GLY A 24 2.44 -22.02 8.42
C GLY A 24 2.37 -21.75 6.91
N GLY A 25 1.26 -21.24 6.47
CA GLY A 25 1.08 -20.59 5.21
C GLY A 25 0.63 -19.17 5.56
N SER A 26 1.34 -18.18 5.08
CA SER A 26 0.83 -16.82 5.07
C SER A 26 -0.51 -16.85 4.34
N GLU A 27 -1.60 -16.68 5.07
CA GLU A 27 -2.89 -16.47 4.44
C GLU A 27 -2.77 -15.17 3.63
N PRO A 28 -3.09 -15.17 2.33
CA PRO A 28 -3.33 -13.93 1.64
C PRO A 28 -4.50 -13.26 2.37
N ALA A 29 -4.34 -11.98 2.70
CA ALA A 29 -5.39 -11.18 3.33
C ALA A 29 -6.65 -11.21 2.45
N ALA A 30 -7.63 -12.00 2.85
CA ALA A 30 -8.83 -12.30 2.07
C ALA A 30 -9.96 -11.29 2.31
N ASP A 31 -9.62 -10.01 2.61
CA ASP A 31 -10.63 -9.00 2.94
C ASP A 31 -10.55 -7.71 2.08
N ASP A 32 -9.66 -7.65 1.09
CA ASP A 32 -9.48 -6.45 0.24
C ASP A 32 -10.19 -6.50 -1.13
N ALA A 33 -10.94 -7.56 -1.40
CA ALA A 33 -11.69 -7.67 -2.66
C ALA A 33 -12.80 -6.60 -2.73
N GLY A 34 -12.52 -5.51 -3.45
CA GLY A 34 -13.43 -4.38 -3.65
C GLY A 34 -13.07 -3.13 -2.85
N LYS A 35 -11.93 -3.10 -2.15
CA LYS A 35 -11.42 -1.86 -1.56
C LYS A 35 -10.74 -1.04 -2.64
N THR A 36 -11.07 0.24 -2.70
CA THR A 36 -10.35 1.25 -3.50
C THR A 36 -9.35 1.95 -2.60
N TYR A 37 -8.06 1.83 -2.90
CA TYR A 37 -7.01 2.50 -2.13
C TYR A 37 -6.80 3.93 -2.62
N ILE A 38 -6.60 4.86 -1.69
CA ILE A 38 -6.18 6.22 -2.00
C ILE A 38 -4.67 6.27 -2.02
N ILE A 39 -4.08 6.45 -3.20
CA ILE A 39 -2.63 6.52 -3.40
C ILE A 39 -2.24 7.95 -3.74
N ALA A 40 -1.46 8.58 -2.88
CA ALA A 40 -0.95 9.93 -3.11
C ALA A 40 0.39 9.91 -3.85
N THR A 41 0.62 10.91 -4.70
CA THR A 41 1.84 11.05 -5.49
C THR A 41 2.29 12.50 -5.62
N ASP A 42 3.52 12.71 -6.12
CA ASP A 42 4.00 14.03 -6.53
C ASP A 42 3.38 14.42 -7.88
N THR A 43 3.60 15.65 -8.31
CA THR A 43 3.00 16.21 -9.52
C THR A 43 3.98 16.42 -10.66
N THR A 44 5.30 16.46 -10.38
CA THR A 44 6.31 16.90 -11.34
C THR A 44 7.69 16.27 -11.12
N PHE A 45 7.77 14.97 -10.91
CA PHE A 45 9.04 14.27 -10.67
C PHE A 45 9.40 13.28 -11.80
N ALA A 46 9.69 13.78 -12.99
CA ALA A 46 10.14 12.93 -14.10
C ALA A 46 11.49 12.26 -13.78
N PRO A 47 11.69 10.97 -14.15
CA PRO A 47 10.82 10.10 -14.94
C PRO A 47 9.83 9.26 -14.11
N PHE A 48 9.68 9.52 -12.81
CA PHE A 48 8.88 8.72 -11.89
C PHE A 48 7.39 9.01 -12.06
N GLU A 49 6.97 10.28 -11.82
CA GLU A 49 5.59 10.72 -12.00
C GLU A 49 5.55 12.16 -12.52
N PHE A 50 4.84 12.37 -13.59
CA PHE A 50 4.67 13.68 -14.23
C PHE A 50 3.48 13.67 -15.18
N GLN A 51 3.01 14.84 -15.59
CA GLN A 51 1.97 14.94 -16.61
C GLN A 51 2.58 14.99 -18.02
N ASN A 52 2.02 14.20 -18.93
CA ASN A 52 2.32 14.29 -20.35
C ASN A 52 1.62 15.50 -21.00
N GLU A 53 1.79 15.69 -22.31
CA GLU A 53 1.17 16.81 -23.05
C GLU A 53 -0.37 16.75 -23.06
N ALA A 54 -0.96 15.58 -22.81
CA ALA A 54 -2.40 15.39 -22.69
C ALA A 54 -2.94 15.69 -21.29
N GLY A 55 -2.05 15.96 -20.31
CA GLY A 55 -2.40 16.16 -18.91
C GLY A 55 -2.61 14.87 -18.12
N GLU A 56 -2.23 13.74 -18.66
CA GLU A 56 -2.32 12.44 -17.98
C GLU A 56 -1.06 12.19 -17.16
N TYR A 57 -1.21 11.62 -15.96
CA TYR A 57 -0.08 11.19 -15.16
C TYR A 57 0.55 9.93 -15.75
N VAL A 58 1.85 9.98 -15.95
CA VAL A 58 2.66 8.91 -16.54
C VAL A 58 4.01 8.82 -15.84
N GLY A 59 4.75 7.75 -16.06
CA GLY A 59 6.08 7.53 -15.54
C GLY A 59 6.24 6.21 -14.82
N ILE A 60 7.45 5.96 -14.31
CA ILE A 60 7.82 4.69 -13.68
C ILE A 60 6.88 4.32 -12.54
N ASP A 61 6.56 5.28 -11.67
CA ASP A 61 5.73 5.06 -10.50
C ASP A 61 4.28 4.78 -10.87
N ILE A 62 3.78 5.45 -11.90
CA ILE A 62 2.41 5.25 -12.39
C ILE A 62 2.26 3.86 -13.02
N GLU A 63 3.17 3.49 -13.92
CA GLU A 63 3.17 2.17 -14.57
C GLU A 63 3.37 1.04 -13.54
N LEU A 64 4.21 1.24 -12.54
CA LEU A 64 4.43 0.29 -11.45
C LEU A 64 3.17 0.10 -10.61
N LEU A 65 2.50 1.19 -10.22
CA LEU A 65 1.24 1.13 -9.48
C LEU A 65 0.15 0.40 -10.27
N GLU A 66 -0.01 0.71 -11.56
CA GLU A 66 -0.95 0.03 -12.44
C GLU A 66 -0.68 -1.48 -12.52
N ALA A 67 0.60 -1.86 -12.67
CA ALA A 67 0.98 -3.26 -12.74
C ALA A 67 0.70 -4.01 -11.43
N ILE A 68 1.00 -3.40 -10.27
CA ILE A 68 0.75 -3.98 -8.96
C ILE A 68 -0.76 -4.12 -8.73
N ALA A 69 -1.54 -3.09 -9.01
CA ALA A 69 -2.99 -3.12 -8.84
C ALA A 69 -3.65 -4.21 -9.70
N ALA A 70 -3.20 -4.35 -10.95
CA ALA A 70 -3.68 -5.39 -11.85
C ALA A 70 -3.30 -6.80 -11.39
N ASP A 71 -2.06 -7.01 -10.89
CA ASP A 71 -1.58 -8.31 -10.42
C ASP A 71 -2.26 -8.74 -9.11
N GLN A 72 -2.45 -7.80 -8.19
CA GLN A 72 -3.02 -8.06 -6.87
C GLN A 72 -4.55 -7.92 -6.82
N GLY A 73 -5.18 -7.40 -7.87
CA GLY A 73 -6.63 -7.35 -8.02
C GLY A 73 -7.32 -6.32 -7.13
N PHE A 74 -6.71 -5.16 -6.91
CA PHE A 74 -7.34 -4.06 -6.20
C PHE A 74 -7.54 -2.82 -7.10
N ASP A 75 -8.49 -1.96 -6.71
CA ASP A 75 -8.71 -0.66 -7.33
C ASP A 75 -7.98 0.45 -6.55
N TYR A 76 -7.64 1.54 -7.22
CA TYR A 76 -7.04 2.70 -6.56
C TYR A 76 -7.54 4.03 -7.14
N GLU A 77 -7.48 5.07 -6.33
CA GLU A 77 -7.64 6.47 -6.71
C GLU A 77 -6.29 7.18 -6.54
N LEU A 78 -5.75 7.72 -7.64
CA LEU A 78 -4.49 8.46 -7.62
C LEU A 78 -4.75 9.92 -7.26
N GLN A 79 -4.11 10.40 -6.19
CA GLN A 79 -4.18 11.78 -5.73
C GLN A 79 -2.82 12.48 -5.91
N ALA A 80 -2.71 13.29 -6.93
CA ALA A 80 -1.52 14.08 -7.22
C ALA A 80 -1.53 15.38 -6.39
N LEU A 81 -0.86 15.35 -5.25
CA LEU A 81 -0.88 16.41 -4.24
C LEU A 81 0.41 17.24 -4.19
N GLY A 82 1.50 16.73 -4.79
CA GLY A 82 2.85 17.18 -4.55
C GLY A 82 3.47 16.46 -3.35
N PHE A 83 4.81 16.23 -3.41
CA PHE A 83 5.52 15.34 -2.48
C PHE A 83 5.21 15.60 -1.00
N SER A 84 5.36 16.86 -0.56
CA SER A 84 5.15 17.19 0.87
C SER A 84 3.72 16.96 1.33
N ALA A 85 2.73 17.27 0.48
CA ALA A 85 1.33 17.05 0.82
C ALA A 85 0.94 15.57 0.76
N ALA A 86 1.53 14.79 -0.16
CA ALA A 86 1.35 13.35 -0.24
C ALA A 86 1.82 12.65 1.05
N VAL A 87 3.01 13.00 1.54
CA VAL A 87 3.53 12.47 2.82
C VAL A 87 2.65 12.86 4.00
N GLN A 88 2.17 14.10 4.06
CA GLN A 88 1.25 14.55 5.12
C GLN A 88 -0.10 13.83 5.05
N ALA A 89 -0.62 13.57 3.87
CA ALA A 89 -1.86 12.82 3.69
C ALA A 89 -1.74 11.39 4.22
N LEU A 90 -0.59 10.73 3.98
CA LEU A 90 -0.29 9.42 4.55
C LEU A 90 -0.18 9.47 6.08
N GLU A 91 0.58 10.43 6.64
CA GLU A 91 0.70 10.60 8.11
C GLU A 91 -0.65 10.85 8.79
N ALA A 92 -1.56 11.55 8.12
CA ALA A 92 -2.90 11.86 8.63
C ALA A 92 -3.92 10.74 8.39
N GLY A 93 -3.56 9.65 7.72
CA GLY A 93 -4.48 8.58 7.33
C GLY A 93 -5.51 9.01 6.28
N GLN A 94 -5.21 10.04 5.49
CA GLN A 94 -6.03 10.52 4.38
C GLN A 94 -5.68 9.84 3.06
N ALA A 95 -4.50 9.25 2.97
CA ALA A 95 -4.07 8.35 1.91
C ALA A 95 -3.68 7.01 2.52
N ASP A 96 -3.95 5.93 1.79
CA ASP A 96 -3.57 4.57 2.18
C ASP A 96 -2.09 4.27 1.83
N GLY A 97 -1.55 4.96 0.82
CA GLY A 97 -0.17 4.82 0.39
C GLY A 97 0.36 6.04 -0.35
N VAL A 98 1.67 6.06 -0.54
CA VAL A 98 2.38 7.06 -1.35
C VAL A 98 3.31 6.35 -2.33
N ILE A 99 3.26 6.75 -3.59
CA ILE A 99 4.24 6.39 -4.61
C ILE A 99 4.73 7.68 -5.26
N ALA A 100 6.01 8.04 -5.04
CA ALA A 100 6.54 9.36 -5.43
C ALA A 100 8.06 9.38 -5.49
N GLY A 101 8.70 8.32 -6.02
CA GLY A 101 10.17 8.20 -6.07
C GLY A 101 10.83 8.41 -4.70
N MET A 102 10.13 8.08 -3.63
CA MET A 102 10.50 8.43 -2.26
C MET A 102 11.69 7.63 -1.75
N SER A 103 12.79 8.29 -1.43
CA SER A 103 13.97 7.63 -0.86
C SER A 103 13.67 6.97 0.47
N ILE A 104 14.12 5.73 0.63
CA ILE A 104 14.09 5.00 1.89
C ILE A 104 15.19 5.55 2.80
N THR A 105 14.81 6.10 3.96
CA THR A 105 15.73 6.60 4.98
C THR A 105 15.36 6.03 6.35
N GLU A 106 16.33 5.93 7.25
CA GLU A 106 16.09 5.45 8.62
C GLU A 106 15.02 6.30 9.35
N GLU A 107 15.00 7.61 9.15
CA GLU A 107 14.01 8.50 9.75
C GLU A 107 12.60 8.20 9.24
N ARG A 108 12.45 7.97 7.94
CA ARG A 108 11.16 7.65 7.32
C ARG A 108 10.67 6.26 7.69
N GLN A 109 11.58 5.28 7.78
CA GLN A 109 11.26 3.92 8.22
C GLN A 109 10.79 3.83 9.68
N GLN A 110 11.03 4.88 10.50
CA GLN A 110 10.45 4.96 11.83
C GLN A 110 8.94 5.33 11.83
N LYS A 111 8.43 5.82 10.71
CA LYS A 111 7.06 6.31 10.58
C LYS A 111 6.22 5.51 9.58
N PHE A 112 6.86 4.96 8.56
CA PHE A 112 6.21 4.31 7.43
C PHE A 112 6.86 2.98 7.12
N ASP A 113 6.05 2.04 6.66
CA ASP A 113 6.52 0.83 6.01
C ASP A 113 6.87 1.14 4.54
N PHE A 114 7.96 0.57 4.07
CA PHE A 114 8.42 0.73 2.70
C PHE A 114 8.44 -0.62 1.99
N SER A 115 8.23 -0.59 0.69
CA SER A 115 8.59 -1.69 -0.20
C SER A 115 10.11 -1.87 -0.25
N GLU A 116 10.56 -2.92 -0.93
CA GLU A 116 11.95 -2.98 -1.40
C GLU A 116 12.21 -1.83 -2.40
N ALA A 117 13.48 -1.43 -2.53
CA ALA A 117 13.86 -0.39 -3.48
C ALA A 117 13.65 -0.91 -4.92
N TYR A 118 12.88 -0.20 -5.70
CA TYR A 118 12.61 -0.52 -7.10
C TYR A 118 13.47 0.29 -8.09
N PHE A 119 14.23 1.27 -7.58
CA PHE A 119 15.11 2.10 -8.39
C PHE A 119 16.36 2.53 -7.59
N ASP A 120 17.55 2.38 -8.17
CA ASP A 120 18.79 2.90 -7.60
C ASP A 120 18.94 4.36 -7.96
N SER A 121 18.88 5.23 -6.96
CA SER A 121 18.96 6.68 -7.10
C SER A 121 20.10 7.27 -6.29
N GLY A 122 20.52 8.49 -6.64
CA GLY A 122 21.54 9.23 -5.93
C GLY A 122 21.31 10.74 -6.03
N VAL A 123 21.86 11.47 -5.06
CA VAL A 123 21.87 12.92 -5.06
C VAL A 123 23.23 13.38 -5.55
N VAL A 124 23.23 14.26 -6.53
CA VAL A 124 24.45 14.91 -7.07
C VAL A 124 24.37 16.42 -6.87
N MET A 125 25.51 17.03 -6.71
CA MET A 125 25.62 18.48 -6.65
C MET A 125 26.01 19.01 -8.03
N GLY A 126 25.18 19.86 -8.60
CA GLY A 126 25.54 20.65 -9.77
C GLY A 126 26.34 21.87 -9.35
N ILE A 127 27.51 22.06 -9.94
CA ILE A 127 28.36 23.25 -9.76
C ILE A 127 28.60 23.93 -11.11
N ALA A 128 28.89 25.22 -11.08
CA ALA A 128 29.30 25.93 -12.29
C ALA A 128 30.57 25.29 -12.87
N ALA A 129 30.65 25.20 -14.20
CA ALA A 129 31.77 24.54 -14.88
C ALA A 129 33.14 25.19 -14.60
N ASP A 130 33.13 26.46 -14.24
CA ASP A 130 34.30 27.30 -13.88
C ASP A 130 34.52 27.37 -12.36
N ASN A 131 33.80 26.58 -11.57
CA ASN A 131 34.02 26.56 -10.13
C ASN A 131 35.30 25.77 -9.79
N GLU A 132 36.25 26.42 -9.14
CA GLU A 132 37.54 25.87 -8.72
C GLU A 132 37.57 25.52 -7.21
N GLU A 133 36.57 25.94 -6.45
CA GLU A 133 36.54 25.82 -4.98
C GLU A 133 35.94 24.48 -4.49
N ILE A 134 34.98 23.91 -5.24
CA ILE A 134 34.32 22.66 -4.91
C ILE A 134 34.80 21.56 -5.87
N LYS A 135 35.42 20.50 -5.32
CA LYS A 135 35.94 19.36 -6.08
C LYS A 135 35.34 18.07 -5.52
#